data_2e49cb5fbc0af49db28013d90bb907e6
#
_entry.id   2e49cb5fbc0af49db28013d90bb907e6
#
_cell.length_a   1.000
_cell.length_b   1.000
_cell.length_c   1.000
_cell.angle_alpha   90.00
_cell.angle_beta   90.00
_cell.angle_gamma   90.00
#
_symmetry.space_group_name_H-M   'P 1'
#
loop_
_entity.id
_entity.type
_entity.pdbx_description
1 polymer ?
#
loop_
_entity_poly.entity_id
_entity_poly.type
_entity_poly.pdbx_seq_one_letter_code
_entity_poly.pdbx_strand_id
1 'polypeptide(L)'
;MALLEIKNVDISYGKRVTVKNCSLTLEKGESCSIVGESGSGKTTVIRAVLGLIAGGGKVTAGDIIYEGRSLLKLTPAEWRSLRGHDISMIFQDSGAMMNQTRLVGNSYVEYILTHEDISKKEAWAKGVEMLQRMRLPDCDRIMRSYPFQLSGGQRQRVGIAMGMTYQPRLLLADEPTSALDVTTQAQIVRQFMDLRDEYGTSIIIVTHDLGVASYMGDKIVVMKNGEIVDQGNRDHMLHESKNQYTNLLLDAVPSLGGQRYV
;
A
#
# COMPACT_ATOMS: atom_id res chain seq x y z
N MET A 1 -20.82 -3.13 -4.22
CA MET A 1 -20.24 -3.81 -5.40
C MET A 1 -18.73 -3.80 -5.20
N ALA A 2 -18.12 -4.97 -5.13
CA ALA A 2 -16.70 -5.09 -4.80
C ALA A 2 -15.82 -4.27 -5.76
N LEU A 3 -14.84 -3.55 -5.22
CA LEU A 3 -13.81 -2.87 -5.98
C LEU A 3 -12.75 -3.87 -6.46
N LEU A 4 -12.29 -4.74 -5.55
CA LEU A 4 -11.29 -5.76 -5.82
C LEU A 4 -11.76 -7.10 -5.28
N GLU A 5 -11.60 -8.14 -6.07
CA GLU A 5 -11.82 -9.53 -5.66
C GLU A 5 -10.61 -10.38 -6.04
N ILE A 6 -9.99 -11.00 -5.06
CA ILE A 6 -8.97 -12.04 -5.23
C ILE A 6 -9.67 -13.36 -5.00
N LYS A 7 -9.71 -14.26 -6.00
CA LYS A 7 -10.49 -15.49 -5.97
C LYS A 7 -9.60 -16.72 -6.10
N ASN A 8 -9.39 -17.43 -5.00
CA ASN A 8 -8.64 -18.70 -4.93
C ASN A 8 -7.26 -18.62 -5.63
N VAL A 9 -6.53 -17.54 -5.39
CA VAL A 9 -5.30 -17.24 -6.08
C VAL A 9 -4.13 -18.03 -5.50
N ASP A 10 -3.43 -18.76 -6.38
CA ASP A 10 -2.10 -19.31 -6.11
C ASP A 10 -1.03 -18.49 -6.82
N ILE A 11 0.08 -18.22 -6.11
CA ILE A 11 1.23 -17.54 -6.68
C ILE A 11 2.48 -18.40 -6.50
N SER A 12 3.20 -18.65 -7.60
CA SER A 12 4.37 -19.53 -7.59
C SER A 12 5.60 -18.86 -8.16
N TYR A 13 6.76 -19.20 -7.62
CA TYR A 13 8.10 -18.90 -8.12
C TYR A 13 8.76 -20.20 -8.57
N GLY A 14 8.81 -20.44 -9.87
CA GLY A 14 9.23 -21.73 -10.42
C GLY A 14 8.30 -22.84 -9.93
N LYS A 15 8.86 -23.82 -9.20
CA LYS A 15 8.11 -24.95 -8.61
C LYS A 15 7.56 -24.66 -7.20
N ARG A 16 7.94 -23.56 -6.57
CA ARG A 16 7.54 -23.24 -5.20
C ARG A 16 6.26 -22.39 -5.20
N VAL A 17 5.19 -22.91 -4.61
CA VAL A 17 3.97 -22.13 -4.32
C VAL A 17 4.23 -21.28 -3.07
N THR A 18 4.15 -19.97 -3.23
CA THR A 18 4.43 -19.00 -2.15
C THR A 18 3.14 -18.46 -1.55
N VAL A 19 2.08 -18.31 -2.33
CA VAL A 19 0.74 -17.98 -1.85
C VAL A 19 -0.19 -19.06 -2.35
N LYS A 20 -1.09 -19.53 -1.47
CA LYS A 20 -2.02 -20.63 -1.75
C LYS A 20 -3.44 -20.24 -1.42
N ASN A 21 -4.35 -20.51 -2.36
CA ASN A 21 -5.79 -20.36 -2.21
C ASN A 21 -6.21 -19.03 -1.55
N CYS A 22 -5.52 -17.94 -1.92
CA CYS A 22 -5.77 -16.63 -1.35
C CYS A 22 -7.10 -16.08 -1.88
N SER A 23 -8.03 -15.75 -0.98
CA SER A 23 -9.32 -15.15 -1.31
C SER A 23 -9.60 -13.95 -0.43
N LEU A 24 -9.78 -12.77 -1.06
CA LEU A 24 -10.01 -11.50 -0.39
C LEU A 24 -10.94 -10.65 -1.23
N THR A 25 -11.90 -9.99 -0.60
CA THR A 25 -12.78 -9.00 -1.25
C THR A 25 -12.64 -7.66 -0.54
N LEU A 26 -12.55 -6.58 -1.32
CA LEU A 26 -12.50 -5.20 -0.87
C LEU A 26 -13.63 -4.41 -1.53
N GLU A 27 -14.46 -3.76 -0.71
CA GLU A 27 -15.51 -2.88 -1.20
C GLU A 27 -14.95 -1.47 -1.51
N LYS A 28 -15.73 -0.65 -2.24
CA LYS A 28 -15.35 0.74 -2.51
C LYS A 28 -15.31 1.55 -1.23
N GLY A 29 -14.22 2.31 -1.01
CA GLY A 29 -13.99 3.11 0.18
C GLY A 29 -13.59 2.29 1.42
N GLU A 30 -13.54 0.94 1.33
CA GLU A 30 -13.10 0.06 2.42
C GLU A 30 -11.58 0.07 2.53
N SER A 31 -11.08 -0.08 3.74
CA SER A 31 -9.67 -0.34 4.03
C SER A 31 -9.47 -1.76 4.56
N CYS A 32 -8.45 -2.44 4.05
CA CYS A 32 -8.08 -3.80 4.47
C CYS A 32 -6.63 -3.85 4.91
N SER A 33 -6.38 -4.31 6.11
CA SER A 33 -5.03 -4.55 6.63
C SER A 33 -4.65 -6.01 6.49
N ILE A 34 -3.55 -6.31 5.82
CA ILE A 34 -2.98 -7.65 5.71
C ILE A 34 -1.80 -7.75 6.66
N VAL A 35 -1.91 -8.61 7.67
CA VAL A 35 -0.89 -8.78 8.72
C VAL A 35 -0.31 -10.19 8.72
N GLY A 36 0.86 -10.36 9.35
CA GLY A 36 1.55 -11.65 9.50
C GLY A 36 3.06 -11.50 9.49
N GLU A 37 3.79 -12.58 9.76
CA GLU A 37 5.25 -12.59 9.80
C GLU A 37 5.90 -12.24 8.45
N SER A 38 7.18 -11.85 8.49
CA SER A 38 7.98 -11.66 7.28
C SER A 38 8.01 -12.97 6.47
N GLY A 39 7.84 -12.85 5.16
CA GLY A 39 7.81 -14.03 4.27
C GLY A 39 6.47 -14.77 4.22
N SER A 40 5.41 -14.33 4.90
CA SER A 40 4.08 -14.97 4.84
C SER A 40 3.33 -14.77 3.52
N GLY A 41 3.86 -13.97 2.57
CA GLY A 41 3.26 -13.80 1.24
C GLY A 41 2.51 -12.47 1.03
N LYS A 42 2.38 -11.61 2.04
CA LYS A 42 1.61 -10.34 2.00
C LYS A 42 1.99 -9.43 0.83
N THR A 43 3.28 -9.06 0.75
CA THR A 43 3.82 -8.25 -0.35
C THR A 43 3.60 -8.90 -1.71
N THR A 44 3.68 -10.24 -1.78
CA THR A 44 3.45 -10.98 -3.03
C THR A 44 1.99 -10.84 -3.49
N VAL A 45 1.03 -10.88 -2.57
CA VAL A 45 -0.40 -10.70 -2.89
C VAL A 45 -0.65 -9.31 -3.47
N ILE A 46 -0.20 -8.24 -2.80
CA ILE A 46 -0.46 -6.87 -3.30
C ILE A 46 0.28 -6.57 -4.60
N ARG A 47 1.49 -7.14 -4.79
CA ARG A 47 2.22 -7.04 -6.07
C ARG A 47 1.52 -7.79 -7.19
N ALA A 48 0.83 -8.90 -6.89
CA ALA A 48 0.03 -9.62 -7.87
C ALA A 48 -1.15 -8.77 -8.37
N VAL A 49 -1.79 -7.98 -7.50
CA VAL A 49 -2.85 -7.04 -7.87
C VAL A 49 -2.36 -6.00 -8.90
N LEU A 50 -1.09 -5.58 -8.81
CA LEU A 50 -0.48 -4.67 -9.80
C LEU A 50 0.16 -5.39 -11.00
N GLY A 51 0.17 -6.73 -11.04
CA GLY A 51 0.90 -7.47 -12.06
C GLY A 51 2.42 -7.23 -12.00
N LEU A 52 2.96 -6.94 -10.81
CA LEU A 52 4.37 -6.62 -10.56
C LEU A 52 5.07 -7.69 -9.71
N ILE A 53 4.73 -8.97 -9.91
CA ILE A 53 5.40 -10.06 -9.20
C ILE A 53 6.84 -10.16 -9.74
N ALA A 54 7.83 -9.87 -8.89
CA ALA A 54 9.25 -9.89 -9.26
C ALA A 54 9.80 -11.33 -9.34
N GLY A 55 11.03 -11.50 -9.87
CA GLY A 55 11.77 -12.77 -9.77
C GLY A 55 11.16 -13.96 -10.53
N GLY A 56 10.37 -13.70 -11.59
CA GLY A 56 9.74 -14.76 -12.39
C GLY A 56 8.52 -15.42 -11.71
N GLY A 57 8.01 -14.82 -10.64
CA GLY A 57 6.77 -15.24 -10.01
C GLY A 57 5.56 -14.97 -10.91
N LYS A 58 4.52 -15.80 -10.78
CA LYS A 58 3.27 -15.65 -11.54
C LYS A 58 2.09 -16.21 -10.77
N VAL A 59 0.90 -15.68 -11.06
CA VAL A 59 -0.37 -16.31 -10.65
C VAL A 59 -0.54 -17.60 -11.44
N THR A 60 -0.73 -18.72 -10.73
CA THR A 60 -0.82 -20.07 -11.31
C THR A 60 -2.22 -20.66 -11.22
N ALA A 61 -3.06 -20.13 -10.35
CA ALA A 61 -4.49 -20.49 -10.24
C ALA A 61 -5.29 -19.29 -9.74
N GLY A 62 -6.61 -19.34 -9.92
CA GLY A 62 -7.52 -18.30 -9.49
C GLY A 62 -7.57 -17.10 -10.41
N ASP A 63 -8.20 -16.01 -9.94
CA ASP A 63 -8.30 -14.75 -10.68
C ASP A 63 -8.23 -13.54 -9.73
N ILE A 64 -7.79 -12.40 -10.27
CA ILE A 64 -7.79 -11.10 -9.59
C ILE A 64 -8.67 -10.18 -10.41
N ILE A 65 -9.79 -9.75 -9.83
CA ILE A 65 -10.83 -8.99 -10.52
C ILE A 65 -10.90 -7.59 -9.91
N TYR A 66 -10.73 -6.57 -10.74
CA TYR A 66 -10.88 -5.18 -10.38
C TYR A 66 -12.05 -4.56 -11.13
N GLU A 67 -13.04 -4.01 -10.41
CA GLU A 67 -14.29 -3.47 -10.97
C GLU A 67 -14.96 -4.41 -11.98
N GLY A 68 -15.01 -5.72 -11.66
CA GLY A 68 -15.61 -6.74 -12.51
C GLY A 68 -14.74 -7.24 -13.66
N ARG A 69 -13.50 -6.74 -13.81
CA ARG A 69 -12.58 -7.08 -14.89
C ARG A 69 -11.36 -7.84 -14.37
N SER A 70 -11.00 -8.95 -15.00
CA SER A 70 -9.80 -9.71 -14.66
C SER A 70 -8.54 -8.93 -14.99
N LEU A 71 -7.69 -8.68 -13.97
CA LEU A 71 -6.39 -8.05 -14.12
C LEU A 71 -5.37 -8.94 -14.82
N LEU A 72 -5.54 -10.27 -14.74
CA LEU A 72 -4.61 -11.24 -15.33
C LEU A 72 -4.67 -11.27 -16.86
N LYS A 73 -5.73 -10.67 -17.45
CA LYS A 73 -5.97 -10.63 -18.89
C LYS A 73 -5.64 -9.28 -19.53
N LEU A 74 -5.12 -8.32 -18.74
CA LEU A 74 -4.83 -6.98 -19.23
C LEU A 74 -3.61 -6.96 -20.16
N THR A 75 -3.74 -6.22 -21.25
CA THR A 75 -2.64 -5.89 -22.16
C THR A 75 -1.66 -4.89 -21.52
N PRO A 76 -0.42 -4.77 -22.01
CA PRO A 76 0.53 -3.77 -21.53
C PRO A 76 0.02 -2.31 -21.62
N ALA A 77 -0.82 -2.01 -22.62
CA ALA A 77 -1.42 -0.67 -22.77
C ALA A 77 -2.44 -0.39 -21.66
N GLU A 78 -3.32 -1.36 -21.36
CA GLU A 78 -4.31 -1.27 -20.29
C GLU A 78 -3.66 -1.19 -18.91
N TRP A 79 -2.58 -1.95 -18.67
CA TRP A 79 -1.78 -1.81 -17.46
C TRP A 79 -1.19 -0.41 -17.30
N ARG A 80 -0.76 0.21 -18.38
CA ARG A 80 -0.19 1.56 -18.36
C ARG A 80 -1.21 2.63 -17.96
N SER A 81 -2.45 2.50 -18.43
CA SER A 81 -3.54 3.41 -18.06
C SER A 81 -4.03 3.19 -16.61
N LEU A 82 -3.95 1.96 -16.11
CA LEU A 82 -4.45 1.60 -14.79
C LEU A 82 -3.47 1.98 -13.65
N ARG A 83 -2.17 1.66 -13.86
CA ARG A 83 -1.14 1.89 -12.85
C ARG A 83 -0.85 3.37 -12.68
N GLY A 84 -0.76 3.81 -11.43
CA GLY A 84 -0.50 5.20 -11.04
C GLY A 84 -1.73 6.11 -11.13
N HIS A 85 -2.76 5.72 -11.87
CA HIS A 85 -4.02 6.48 -12.01
C HIS A 85 -5.14 5.84 -11.16
N ASP A 86 -5.61 4.65 -11.53
CA ASP A 86 -6.68 3.96 -10.80
C ASP A 86 -6.16 3.13 -9.63
N ILE A 87 -5.03 2.44 -9.83
CA ILE A 87 -4.36 1.64 -8.81
C ILE A 87 -2.95 2.17 -8.61
N SER A 88 -2.62 2.58 -7.40
CA SER A 88 -1.29 3.05 -7.03
C SER A 88 -0.68 2.21 -5.93
N MET A 89 0.65 2.27 -5.80
CA MET A 89 1.37 1.52 -4.76
C MET A 89 2.43 2.38 -4.09
N ILE A 90 2.45 2.30 -2.76
CA ILE A 90 3.50 2.85 -1.92
C ILE A 90 4.36 1.69 -1.43
N PHE A 91 5.66 1.78 -1.70
CA PHE A 91 6.63 0.75 -1.34
C PHE A 91 7.17 0.96 0.08
N GLN A 92 7.69 -0.10 0.67
CA GLN A 92 8.24 -0.14 2.03
C GLN A 92 9.31 0.93 2.26
N ASP A 93 10.19 1.15 1.30
CA ASP A 93 11.18 2.24 1.29
C ASP A 93 11.02 3.05 0.01
N SER A 94 10.11 4.03 0.04
CA SER A 94 9.91 4.95 -1.08
C SER A 94 11.19 5.71 -1.44
N GLY A 95 12.07 5.92 -0.46
CA GLY A 95 13.36 6.56 -0.69
C GLY A 95 14.31 5.72 -1.53
N ALA A 96 14.37 4.42 -1.27
CA ALA A 96 15.21 3.49 -2.07
C ALA A 96 14.68 3.31 -3.50
N MET A 97 13.36 3.48 -3.70
CA MET A 97 12.75 3.39 -5.03
C MET A 97 13.01 4.64 -5.89
N MET A 98 13.36 5.77 -5.30
CA MET A 98 13.69 6.99 -6.02
C MET A 98 15.10 6.91 -6.62
N ASN A 99 15.27 7.47 -7.82
CA ASN A 99 16.59 7.59 -8.42
C ASN A 99 17.44 8.59 -7.62
N GLN A 100 18.47 8.09 -6.92
CA GLN A 100 19.32 8.89 -6.03
C GLN A 100 20.14 9.96 -6.77
N THR A 101 20.32 9.83 -8.09
CA THR A 101 21.11 10.76 -8.93
C THR A 101 20.24 11.83 -9.61
N ARG A 102 18.92 11.81 -9.34
CA ARG A 102 17.98 12.80 -9.90
C ARG A 102 17.30 13.60 -8.80
N LEU A 103 17.03 14.88 -9.08
CA LEU A 103 16.20 15.69 -8.20
C LEU A 103 14.81 15.10 -8.06
N VAL A 104 14.25 15.18 -6.86
CA VAL A 104 12.88 14.73 -6.56
C VAL A 104 11.88 15.32 -7.55
N GLY A 105 11.95 16.65 -7.77
CA GLY A 105 11.05 17.34 -8.69
C GLY A 105 11.15 16.85 -10.13
N ASN A 106 12.35 16.50 -10.61
CA ASN A 106 12.50 15.95 -11.96
C ASN A 106 11.82 14.59 -12.10
N SER A 107 11.94 13.72 -11.08
CA SER A 107 11.28 12.42 -11.05
C SER A 107 9.77 12.57 -10.92
N TYR A 108 9.31 13.53 -10.13
CA TYR A 108 7.89 13.80 -9.94
C TYR A 108 7.25 14.37 -11.22
N VAL A 109 7.89 15.34 -11.86
CA VAL A 109 7.44 15.90 -13.15
C VAL A 109 7.37 14.82 -14.23
N GLU A 110 8.38 13.96 -14.33
CA GLU A 110 8.37 12.84 -15.27
C GLU A 110 7.18 11.89 -15.01
N TYR A 111 6.93 11.55 -13.75
CA TYR A 111 5.78 10.74 -13.35
C TYR A 111 4.46 11.38 -13.81
N ILE A 112 4.26 12.68 -13.55
CA ILE A 112 3.05 13.39 -13.96
C ILE A 112 2.92 13.41 -15.48
N LEU A 113 3.97 13.74 -16.22
CA LEU A 113 3.95 13.80 -17.69
C LEU A 113 3.77 12.42 -18.35
N THR A 114 3.95 11.32 -17.60
CA THR A 114 3.63 9.98 -18.08
C THR A 114 2.12 9.75 -18.17
N HIS A 115 1.34 10.48 -17.36
CA HIS A 115 -0.12 10.33 -17.24
C HIS A 115 -0.92 11.50 -17.81
N GLU A 116 -0.33 12.68 -17.93
CA GLU A 116 -1.00 13.88 -18.39
C GLU A 116 -0.18 14.62 -19.46
N ASP A 117 -0.88 15.13 -20.48
CA ASP A 117 -0.29 16.00 -21.51
C ASP A 117 -0.39 17.48 -21.06
N ILE A 118 0.50 17.87 -20.16
CA ILE A 118 0.62 19.23 -19.61
C ILE A 118 2.07 19.73 -19.69
N SER A 119 2.27 21.02 -19.48
CA SER A 119 3.61 21.59 -19.46
C SER A 119 4.40 21.13 -18.21
N LYS A 120 5.74 21.12 -18.30
CA LYS A 120 6.63 20.85 -17.15
C LYS A 120 6.38 21.80 -15.98
N LYS A 121 5.99 23.05 -16.26
CA LYS A 121 5.68 24.06 -15.24
C LYS A 121 4.42 23.69 -14.46
N GLU A 122 3.36 23.26 -15.16
CA GLU A 122 2.12 22.78 -14.55
C GLU A 122 2.35 21.50 -13.75
N ALA A 123 3.10 20.54 -14.30
CA ALA A 123 3.47 19.32 -13.61
C ALA A 123 4.28 19.61 -12.32
N TRP A 124 5.22 20.58 -12.36
CA TRP A 124 5.94 21.01 -11.18
C TRP A 124 5.00 21.59 -10.11
N ALA A 125 4.10 22.51 -10.51
CA ALA A 125 3.12 23.11 -9.60
C ALA A 125 2.21 22.07 -8.95
N LYS A 126 1.72 21.10 -9.73
CA LYS A 126 0.92 19.96 -9.23
C LYS A 126 1.70 19.11 -8.21
N GLY A 127 2.98 18.84 -8.47
CA GLY A 127 3.83 18.13 -7.51
C GLY A 127 4.02 18.92 -6.21
N VAL A 128 4.28 20.23 -6.28
CA VAL A 128 4.39 21.11 -5.10
C VAL A 128 3.09 21.11 -4.29
N GLU A 129 1.93 21.21 -4.94
CA GLU A 129 0.63 21.18 -4.28
C GLU A 129 0.43 19.86 -3.50
N MET A 130 0.75 18.72 -4.10
CA MET A 130 0.63 17.42 -3.42
C MET A 130 1.60 17.28 -2.24
N LEU A 131 2.82 17.83 -2.34
CA LEU A 131 3.74 17.87 -1.21
C LEU A 131 3.22 18.75 -0.06
N GLN A 132 2.53 19.86 -0.37
CA GLN A 132 1.86 20.70 0.63
C GLN A 132 0.74 19.96 1.34
N ARG A 133 -0.08 19.19 0.62
CA ARG A 133 -1.14 18.31 1.19
C ARG A 133 -0.55 17.26 2.15
N MET A 134 0.66 16.78 1.84
CA MET A 134 1.42 15.91 2.76
C MET A 134 2.09 16.66 3.92
N ARG A 135 1.76 17.94 4.11
CA ARG A 135 2.29 18.79 5.20
C ARG A 135 3.83 18.80 5.25
N LEU A 136 4.47 18.70 4.08
CA LEU A 136 5.93 18.83 3.97
C LEU A 136 6.31 20.30 4.05
N PRO A 137 7.31 20.67 4.86
CA PRO A 137 7.83 22.04 4.90
C PRO A 137 8.66 22.32 3.66
N ASP A 138 8.65 23.56 3.18
CA ASP A 138 9.51 24.04 2.09
C ASP A 138 9.52 23.10 0.86
N CYS A 139 8.32 22.93 0.27
CA CYS A 139 8.11 21.99 -0.83
C CYS A 139 8.99 22.31 -2.06
N ASP A 140 9.27 23.60 -2.33
CA ASP A 140 10.16 23.99 -3.43
C ASP A 140 11.61 23.52 -3.19
N ARG A 141 12.11 23.59 -1.96
CA ARG A 141 13.42 23.03 -1.61
C ARG A 141 13.42 21.51 -1.78
N ILE A 142 12.35 20.82 -1.33
CA ILE A 142 12.22 19.36 -1.49
C ILE A 142 12.26 18.98 -2.96
N MET A 143 11.51 19.66 -3.83
CA MET A 143 11.51 19.41 -5.27
C MET A 143 12.91 19.60 -5.89
N ARG A 144 13.72 20.52 -5.35
CA ARG A 144 15.10 20.79 -5.80
C ARG A 144 16.16 19.99 -5.06
N SER A 145 15.77 19.07 -4.18
CA SER A 145 16.69 18.19 -3.44
C SER A 145 16.84 16.86 -4.13
N TYR A 146 17.97 16.20 -3.89
CA TYR A 146 18.15 14.78 -4.18
C TYR A 146 17.52 13.94 -3.06
N PRO A 147 17.06 12.72 -3.33
CA PRO A 147 16.42 11.86 -2.31
C PRO A 147 17.31 11.65 -1.07
N PHE A 148 18.62 11.47 -1.23
CA PHE A 148 19.55 11.29 -0.11
C PHE A 148 19.71 12.52 0.81
N GLN A 149 19.28 13.72 0.37
CA GLN A 149 19.30 14.96 1.16
C GLN A 149 18.06 15.11 2.05
N LEU A 150 17.07 14.22 1.90
CA LEU A 150 15.82 14.24 2.64
C LEU A 150 15.90 13.27 3.83
N SER A 151 15.20 13.57 4.93
CA SER A 151 15.01 12.61 6.01
C SER A 151 14.16 11.40 5.55
N GLY A 152 14.20 10.29 6.29
CA GLY A 152 13.39 9.11 6.00
C GLY A 152 11.89 9.43 5.88
N GLY A 153 11.35 10.18 6.85
CA GLY A 153 9.96 10.61 6.84
C GLY A 153 9.62 11.56 5.68
N GLN A 154 10.54 12.45 5.28
CA GLN A 154 10.34 13.29 4.10
C GLN A 154 10.28 12.46 2.82
N ARG A 155 11.22 11.53 2.62
CA ARG A 155 11.20 10.62 1.45
C ARG A 155 9.91 9.81 1.38
N GLN A 156 9.47 9.28 2.53
CA GLN A 156 8.23 8.51 2.59
C GLN A 156 7.01 9.36 2.22
N ARG A 157 6.91 10.58 2.76
CA ARG A 157 5.81 11.50 2.41
C ARG A 157 5.84 11.92 0.94
N VAL A 158 7.02 12.08 0.33
CA VAL A 158 7.16 12.30 -1.11
C VAL A 158 6.61 11.11 -1.89
N GLY A 159 6.95 9.87 -1.50
CA GLY A 159 6.43 8.66 -2.12
C GLY A 159 4.91 8.55 -2.01
N ILE A 160 4.35 8.90 -0.86
CA ILE A 160 2.89 8.94 -0.65
C ILE A 160 2.24 10.02 -1.53
N ALA A 161 2.82 11.23 -1.57
CA ALA A 161 2.36 12.31 -2.44
C ALA A 161 2.30 11.86 -3.91
N MET A 162 3.36 11.22 -4.40
CA MET A 162 3.38 10.68 -5.76
C MET A 162 2.27 9.63 -5.96
N GLY A 163 2.13 8.68 -5.03
CA GLY A 163 1.10 7.64 -5.10
C GLY A 163 -0.34 8.17 -5.09
N MET A 164 -0.56 9.32 -4.43
CA MET A 164 -1.88 9.94 -4.28
C MET A 164 -2.18 11.05 -5.30
N THR A 165 -1.23 11.39 -6.19
CA THR A 165 -1.35 12.49 -7.15
C THR A 165 -2.61 12.42 -8.01
N TYR A 166 -3.02 11.23 -8.39
CA TYR A 166 -4.20 10.98 -9.22
C TYR A 166 -5.42 10.49 -8.44
N GLN A 167 -5.39 10.60 -7.11
CA GLN A 167 -6.50 10.18 -6.23
C GLN A 167 -6.98 8.77 -6.60
N PRO A 168 -6.10 7.75 -6.51
CA PRO A 168 -6.39 6.42 -7.00
C PRO A 168 -7.60 5.83 -6.27
N ARG A 169 -8.39 5.03 -6.97
CA ARG A 169 -9.51 4.30 -6.37
C ARG A 169 -9.03 3.20 -5.43
N LEU A 170 -7.85 2.62 -5.73
CA LEU A 170 -7.19 1.60 -4.91
C LEU A 170 -5.75 1.99 -4.64
N LEU A 171 -5.41 2.14 -3.37
CA LEU A 171 -4.05 2.34 -2.92
C LEU A 171 -3.53 1.06 -2.25
N LEU A 172 -2.41 0.55 -2.73
CA LEU A 172 -1.69 -0.56 -2.12
C LEU A 172 -0.49 0.00 -1.35
N ALA A 173 -0.36 -0.32 -0.08
CA ALA A 173 0.72 0.18 0.76
C ALA A 173 1.49 -0.99 1.39
N ASP A 174 2.75 -1.16 1.00
CA ASP A 174 3.64 -2.23 1.47
C ASP A 174 4.50 -1.70 2.60
N GLU A 175 4.16 -2.01 3.84
CA GLU A 175 4.85 -1.57 5.07
C GLU A 175 5.24 -0.08 5.07
N PRO A 176 4.32 0.86 4.79
CA PRO A 176 4.64 2.24 4.48
C PRO A 176 5.25 3.04 5.64
N THR A 177 5.34 2.45 6.82
CA THR A 177 5.83 3.12 8.05
C THR A 177 6.93 2.36 8.77
N SER A 178 7.37 1.19 8.29
CA SER A 178 8.29 0.28 9.00
C SER A 178 9.69 0.86 9.28
N ALA A 179 10.11 1.88 8.51
CA ALA A 179 11.44 2.52 8.66
C ALA A 179 11.39 3.85 9.43
N LEU A 180 10.28 4.13 10.15
CA LEU A 180 10.02 5.42 10.77
C LEU A 180 9.92 5.30 12.29
N ASP A 181 10.25 6.38 12.99
CA ASP A 181 9.97 6.46 14.42
C ASP A 181 8.45 6.53 14.70
N VAL A 182 8.05 6.15 15.90
CA VAL A 182 6.64 6.01 16.31
C VAL A 182 5.83 7.29 16.06
N THR A 183 6.42 8.46 16.32
CA THR A 183 5.74 9.75 16.14
C THR A 183 5.48 10.05 14.66
N THR A 184 6.48 9.86 13.82
CA THR A 184 6.37 10.03 12.38
C THR A 184 5.42 8.98 11.77
N GLN A 185 5.46 7.73 12.24
CA GLN A 185 4.53 6.67 11.86
C GLN A 185 3.08 7.08 12.12
N ALA A 186 2.76 7.52 13.34
CA ALA A 186 1.40 7.94 13.70
C ALA A 186 0.91 9.11 12.82
N GLN A 187 1.78 10.08 12.51
CA GLN A 187 1.45 11.19 11.63
C GLN A 187 1.13 10.74 10.21
N ILE A 188 1.93 9.82 9.65
CA ILE A 188 1.73 9.30 8.30
C ILE A 188 0.46 8.46 8.22
N VAL A 189 0.23 7.58 9.19
CA VAL A 189 -1.00 6.78 9.28
C VAL A 189 -2.23 7.67 9.29
N ARG A 190 -2.22 8.73 10.09
CA ARG A 190 -3.31 9.71 10.13
C ARG A 190 -3.50 10.42 8.78
N GLN A 191 -2.40 10.83 8.12
CA GLN A 191 -2.48 11.45 6.79
C GLN A 191 -3.06 10.51 5.73
N PHE A 192 -2.74 9.21 5.80
CA PHE A 192 -3.37 8.21 4.94
C PHE A 192 -4.89 8.18 5.12
N MET A 193 -5.35 8.17 6.38
CA MET A 193 -6.78 8.14 6.67
C MET A 193 -7.48 9.43 6.24
N ASP A 194 -6.85 10.59 6.50
CA ASP A 194 -7.35 11.89 6.03
C ASP A 194 -7.54 11.89 4.48
N LEU A 195 -6.55 11.39 3.73
CA LEU A 195 -6.61 11.32 2.26
C LEU A 195 -7.62 10.27 1.76
N ARG A 196 -7.72 9.12 2.46
CA ARG A 196 -8.75 8.11 2.16
C ARG A 196 -10.14 8.73 2.23
N ASP A 197 -10.42 9.43 3.32
CA ASP A 197 -11.73 10.01 3.60
C ASP A 197 -12.03 11.19 2.64
N GLU A 198 -11.01 11.99 2.29
CA GLU A 198 -11.15 13.10 1.33
C GLU A 198 -11.46 12.63 -0.09
N TYR A 199 -10.79 11.54 -0.54
CA TYR A 199 -10.87 11.08 -1.94
C TYR A 199 -11.73 9.83 -2.14
N GLY A 200 -12.20 9.19 -1.07
CA GLY A 200 -12.92 7.91 -1.16
C GLY A 200 -12.03 6.77 -1.65
N THR A 201 -10.71 6.86 -1.47
CA THR A 201 -9.74 5.85 -1.87
C THR A 201 -9.89 4.59 -1.03
N SER A 202 -10.01 3.42 -1.65
CA SER A 202 -9.89 2.14 -0.94
C SER A 202 -8.43 1.81 -0.70
N ILE A 203 -8.10 1.22 0.47
CA ILE A 203 -6.71 0.96 0.83
C ILE A 203 -6.50 -0.52 1.17
N ILE A 204 -5.44 -1.13 0.62
CA ILE A 204 -4.87 -2.35 1.17
C ILE A 204 -3.51 -2.01 1.75
N ILE A 205 -3.36 -2.17 3.06
CA ILE A 205 -2.09 -1.98 3.74
C ILE A 205 -1.51 -3.33 4.18
N VAL A 206 -0.26 -3.56 3.86
CA VAL A 206 0.53 -4.65 4.44
C VAL A 206 1.36 -4.08 5.57
N THR A 207 1.27 -4.70 6.74
CA THR A 207 2.07 -4.32 7.91
C THR A 207 2.30 -5.54 8.82
N HIS A 208 3.34 -5.49 9.63
CA HIS A 208 3.55 -6.41 10.76
C HIS A 208 3.12 -5.77 12.09
N ASP A 209 2.75 -4.50 12.09
CA ASP A 209 2.29 -3.74 13.26
C ASP A 209 0.75 -3.80 13.35
N LEU A 210 0.25 -4.52 14.35
CA LEU A 210 -1.18 -4.66 14.58
C LEU A 210 -1.84 -3.38 15.06
N GLY A 211 -1.11 -2.47 15.71
CA GLY A 211 -1.61 -1.14 16.06
C GLY A 211 -1.95 -0.34 14.81
N VAL A 212 -1.05 -0.35 13.82
CA VAL A 212 -1.30 0.27 12.50
C VAL A 212 -2.47 -0.43 11.80
N ALA A 213 -2.47 -1.77 11.80
CA ALA A 213 -3.51 -2.56 11.15
C ALA A 213 -4.89 -2.30 11.72
N SER A 214 -5.02 -2.22 13.05
CA SER A 214 -6.28 -1.96 13.74
C SER A 214 -6.79 -0.54 13.56
N TYR A 215 -5.88 0.43 13.46
CA TYR A 215 -6.25 1.83 13.22
C TYR A 215 -6.71 2.07 11.78
N MET A 216 -6.04 1.47 10.80
CA MET A 216 -6.29 1.73 9.39
C MET A 216 -7.32 0.80 8.75
N GLY A 217 -7.44 -0.45 9.21
CA GLY A 217 -8.26 -1.46 8.54
C GLY A 217 -9.69 -1.51 9.07
N ASP A 218 -10.67 -1.38 8.17
CA ASP A 218 -12.07 -1.77 8.45
C ASP A 218 -12.16 -3.30 8.50
N LYS A 219 -11.31 -3.97 7.72
CA LYS A 219 -11.10 -5.41 7.68
C LYS A 219 -9.64 -5.77 7.95
N ILE A 220 -9.43 -6.86 8.68
CA ILE A 220 -8.08 -7.41 8.95
C ILE A 220 -8.01 -8.82 8.37
N VAL A 221 -6.92 -9.12 7.68
CA VAL A 221 -6.58 -10.42 7.10
C VAL A 221 -5.26 -10.87 7.68
N VAL A 222 -5.20 -12.06 8.24
CA VAL A 222 -3.99 -12.64 8.83
C VAL A 222 -3.43 -13.70 7.90
N MET A 223 -2.18 -13.51 7.47
CA MET A 223 -1.47 -14.46 6.61
C MET A 223 -0.35 -15.18 7.34
N LYS A 224 -0.27 -16.49 7.14
CA LYS A 224 0.82 -17.36 7.63
C LYS A 224 1.20 -18.38 6.57
N ASN A 225 2.48 -18.54 6.29
CA ASN A 225 3.02 -19.55 5.36
C ASN A 225 2.35 -19.55 3.97
N GLY A 226 1.98 -18.38 3.47
CA GLY A 226 1.35 -18.23 2.15
C GLY A 226 -0.16 -18.40 2.12
N GLU A 227 -0.79 -18.61 3.25
CA GLU A 227 -2.24 -18.84 3.36
C GLU A 227 -2.90 -17.77 4.24
N ILE A 228 -4.15 -17.44 3.94
CA ILE A 228 -5.00 -16.67 4.86
C ILE A 228 -5.48 -17.64 5.93
N VAL A 229 -5.06 -17.40 7.18
CA VAL A 229 -5.42 -18.25 8.33
C VAL A 229 -6.58 -17.68 9.15
N ASP A 230 -6.83 -16.37 9.00
CA ASP A 230 -7.94 -15.67 9.65
C ASP A 230 -8.30 -14.40 8.89
N GLN A 231 -9.57 -14.00 8.91
CA GLN A 231 -10.02 -12.73 8.35
C GLN A 231 -11.39 -12.33 8.89
N GLY A 232 -11.60 -11.04 9.07
CA GLY A 232 -12.87 -10.52 9.57
C GLY A 232 -12.87 -9.00 9.63
N ASN A 233 -13.97 -8.41 10.10
CA ASN A 233 -13.99 -7.00 10.44
C ASN A 233 -13.05 -6.75 11.63
N ARG A 234 -12.64 -5.49 11.78
CA ARG A 234 -11.68 -5.07 12.82
C ARG A 234 -12.08 -5.56 14.22
N ASP A 235 -13.33 -5.30 14.62
CA ASP A 235 -13.76 -5.56 15.99
C ASP A 235 -13.78 -7.06 16.31
N HIS A 236 -14.25 -7.89 15.35
CA HIS A 236 -14.17 -9.34 15.47
C HIS A 236 -12.73 -9.83 15.60
N MET A 237 -11.83 -9.33 14.75
CA MET A 237 -10.44 -9.75 14.73
C MET A 237 -9.67 -9.38 16.00
N LEU A 238 -9.99 -8.24 16.60
CA LEU A 238 -9.32 -7.76 17.81
C LEU A 238 -9.85 -8.41 19.10
N HIS A 239 -11.13 -8.80 19.15
CA HIS A 239 -11.78 -9.17 20.41
C HIS A 239 -12.39 -10.57 20.40
N GLU A 240 -12.71 -11.15 19.24
CA GLU A 240 -13.48 -12.38 19.12
C GLU A 240 -12.79 -13.50 18.34
N SER A 241 -11.61 -13.23 17.74
CA SER A 241 -10.88 -14.24 16.98
C SER A 241 -10.54 -15.46 17.85
N LYS A 242 -10.84 -16.64 17.32
CA LYS A 242 -10.49 -17.94 17.93
C LYS A 242 -9.22 -18.54 17.32
N ASN A 243 -8.63 -17.89 16.34
CA ASN A 243 -7.42 -18.36 15.70
C ASN A 243 -6.21 -18.15 16.64
N GLN A 244 -5.52 -19.23 16.95
CA GLN A 244 -4.35 -19.20 17.88
C GLN A 244 -3.25 -18.27 17.38
N TYR A 245 -2.99 -18.23 16.06
CA TYR A 245 -1.95 -17.39 15.50
C TYR A 245 -2.32 -15.91 15.54
N THR A 246 -3.59 -15.58 15.26
CA THR A 246 -4.11 -14.22 15.43
C THR A 246 -3.93 -13.75 16.88
N ASN A 247 -4.29 -14.59 17.84
CA ASN A 247 -4.15 -14.29 19.27
C ASN A 247 -2.68 -14.10 19.68
N LEU A 248 -1.76 -14.91 19.16
CA LEU A 248 -0.32 -14.72 19.39
C LEU A 248 0.18 -13.36 18.86
N LEU A 249 -0.29 -12.93 17.70
CA LEU A 249 0.06 -11.62 17.16
C LEU A 249 -0.53 -10.49 18.02
N LEU A 250 -1.75 -10.64 18.50
CA LEU A 250 -2.41 -9.67 19.39
C LEU A 250 -1.71 -9.57 20.75
N ASP A 251 -1.25 -10.69 21.30
CA ASP A 251 -0.53 -10.72 22.59
C ASP A 251 0.88 -10.09 22.51
N ALA A 252 1.44 -10.02 21.30
CA ALA A 252 2.72 -9.35 21.07
C ALA A 252 2.60 -7.81 20.98
N VAL A 253 1.38 -7.26 20.92
CA VAL A 253 1.17 -5.80 20.92
C VAL A 253 1.43 -5.24 22.31
N PRO A 254 2.31 -4.21 22.44
CA PRO A 254 2.59 -3.60 23.73
C PRO A 254 1.32 -3.06 24.40
N SER A 255 1.16 -3.33 25.70
CA SER A 255 0.09 -2.75 26.51
C SER A 255 0.66 -1.76 27.53
N LEU A 256 0.03 -0.61 27.70
CA LEU A 256 0.31 0.34 28.78
C LEU A 256 -0.86 0.31 29.78
N GLY A 257 -0.55 0.06 31.04
CA GLY A 257 -1.56 0.04 32.11
C GLY A 257 -2.63 -1.04 32.01
N GLY A 258 -2.35 -2.16 31.31
CA GLY A 258 -3.27 -3.29 31.19
C GLY A 258 -4.29 -3.16 30.05
N GLN A 259 -4.28 -2.06 29.29
CA GLN A 259 -5.06 -1.92 28.05
C GLN A 259 -4.12 -2.00 26.83
N ARG A 260 -4.52 -2.79 25.82
CA ARG A 260 -3.80 -2.86 24.53
C ARG A 260 -3.96 -1.54 23.77
N TYR A 261 -2.89 -1.08 23.11
CA TYR A 261 -2.93 0.05 22.16
C TYR A 261 -3.45 -0.41 20.78
N VAL A 262 -4.68 -0.95 20.74
CA VAL A 262 -5.38 -1.38 19.51
C VAL A 262 -6.85 -0.99 19.59
#